data_956b061531f9a02be980b69c827445b4
#
_entry.id   956b061531f9a02be980b69c827445b4
#
_cell.length_a   1.000
_cell.length_b   1.000
_cell.length_c   1.000
_cell.angle_alpha   90.00
_cell.angle_beta   90.00
_cell.angle_gamma   90.00
#
_symmetry.space_group_name_H-M   'P 1'
#
loop_
_entity.id
_entity.type
_entity.pdbx_description
1 polymer ?
#
loop_
_entity_poly.entity_id
_entity_poly.type
_entity_poly.pdbx_seq_one_letter_code
_entity_poly.pdbx_strand_id
1 'polypeptide(L)'
;MRKKVLNVFRYVFLSIVSFISVFPFFWMIVAATNKSVEVTKGTMIPGTYFFENLKTLLASDLQYVNAFKNSIIIAIVTTALAMVVSSAAGYAFVVYKTKARERVFNFIFLSMMVPFAALMVPLFRLFSKFSNMGPLKVIALNTPMAVIIIAIATAFLIFFFKQNAQTFPKD
;
A
#
# COMPACT_ATOMS: atom_id res chain seq x y z
N MET A 1 -41.59 6.30 -15.11
CA MET A 1 -40.67 7.24 -15.80
C MET A 1 -39.51 7.68 -14.90
N ARG A 2 -39.74 8.20 -13.70
CA ARG A 2 -38.71 8.74 -12.80
C ARG A 2 -37.55 7.75 -12.50
N LYS A 3 -37.84 6.47 -12.24
CA LYS A 3 -36.78 5.43 -11.98
C LYS A 3 -35.91 5.16 -13.22
N LYS A 4 -36.45 5.18 -14.42
CA LYS A 4 -35.68 4.98 -15.67
C LYS A 4 -34.74 6.15 -15.91
N VAL A 5 -35.19 7.40 -15.72
CA VAL A 5 -34.36 8.61 -15.86
C VAL A 5 -33.22 8.62 -14.86
N LEU A 6 -33.48 8.28 -13.57
CA LEU A 6 -32.49 8.15 -12.55
C LEU A 6 -31.42 7.07 -12.88
N ASN A 7 -31.86 5.93 -13.42
CA ASN A 7 -30.92 4.88 -13.83
C ASN A 7 -30.07 5.32 -15.02
N VAL A 8 -30.65 5.99 -16.02
CA VAL A 8 -29.86 6.53 -17.16
C VAL A 8 -28.80 7.52 -16.64
N PHE A 9 -29.20 8.48 -15.80
CA PHE A 9 -28.26 9.44 -15.21
C PHE A 9 -27.15 8.74 -14.43
N ARG A 10 -27.50 7.74 -13.60
CA ARG A 10 -26.53 6.93 -12.84
C ARG A 10 -25.52 6.23 -13.75
N TYR A 11 -26.00 5.57 -14.82
CA TYR A 11 -25.11 4.86 -15.73
C TYR A 11 -24.21 5.83 -16.51
N VAL A 12 -24.75 6.95 -16.97
CA VAL A 12 -23.93 7.99 -17.65
C VAL A 12 -22.85 8.53 -16.71
N PHE A 13 -23.23 8.90 -15.49
CA PHE A 13 -22.27 9.36 -14.48
C PHE A 13 -21.18 8.34 -14.18
N LEU A 14 -21.58 7.07 -13.93
CA LEU A 14 -20.63 5.99 -13.66
C LEU A 14 -19.71 5.72 -14.87
N SER A 15 -20.22 5.79 -16.10
CA SER A 15 -19.41 5.63 -17.31
C SER A 15 -18.37 6.73 -17.45
N ILE A 16 -18.72 7.98 -17.19
CA ILE A 16 -17.80 9.11 -17.22
C ILE A 16 -16.71 8.94 -16.15
N VAL A 17 -17.11 8.64 -14.93
CA VAL A 17 -16.14 8.43 -13.83
C VAL A 17 -15.21 7.26 -14.13
N SER A 18 -15.75 6.15 -14.66
CA SER A 18 -14.96 4.99 -15.06
C SER A 18 -13.96 5.33 -16.15
N PHE A 19 -14.37 6.09 -17.16
CA PHE A 19 -13.49 6.52 -18.24
C PHE A 19 -12.35 7.40 -17.71
N ILE A 20 -12.67 8.40 -16.88
CA ILE A 20 -11.67 9.27 -16.25
C ILE A 20 -10.69 8.44 -15.39
N SER A 21 -11.18 7.43 -14.66
CA SER A 21 -10.35 6.58 -13.81
C SER A 21 -9.42 5.66 -14.61
N VAL A 22 -9.83 5.18 -15.78
CA VAL A 22 -9.03 4.30 -16.63
C VAL A 22 -8.07 5.08 -17.52
N PHE A 23 -8.39 6.35 -17.85
CA PHE A 23 -7.62 7.17 -18.79
C PHE A 23 -6.13 7.32 -18.43
N PRO A 24 -5.71 7.55 -17.14
CA PRO A 24 -4.29 7.63 -16.80
C PRO A 24 -3.52 6.36 -17.14
N PHE A 25 -4.13 5.18 -16.92
CA PHE A 25 -3.49 3.90 -17.24
C PHE A 25 -3.34 3.71 -18.75
N PHE A 26 -4.37 4.03 -19.52
CA PHE A 26 -4.30 4.07 -20.99
C PHE A 26 -3.19 5.00 -21.46
N TRP A 27 -3.14 6.23 -20.92
CA TRP A 27 -2.10 7.20 -21.23
C TRP A 27 -0.69 6.68 -20.93
N MET A 28 -0.49 6.00 -19.78
CA MET A 28 0.81 5.42 -19.44
C MET A 28 1.26 4.37 -20.48
N ILE A 29 0.33 3.52 -20.95
CA ILE A 29 0.63 2.49 -21.97
C ILE A 29 1.03 3.17 -23.28
N VAL A 30 0.27 4.16 -23.74
CA VAL A 30 0.59 4.93 -24.97
C VAL A 30 1.92 5.66 -24.82
N ALA A 31 2.14 6.34 -23.69
CA ALA A 31 3.37 7.06 -23.40
C ALA A 31 4.60 6.16 -23.42
N ALA A 32 4.49 4.93 -22.90
CA ALA A 32 5.59 3.95 -22.90
C ALA A 32 6.04 3.54 -24.32
N THR A 33 5.17 3.71 -25.32
CA THR A 33 5.48 3.38 -26.73
C THR A 33 6.03 4.57 -27.52
N ASN A 34 6.05 5.78 -26.96
CA ASN A 34 6.42 7.02 -27.63
C ASN A 34 7.78 7.57 -27.16
N LYS A 35 8.39 8.45 -27.96
CA LYS A 35 9.55 9.24 -27.54
C LYS A 35 9.15 10.29 -26.51
N SER A 36 10.08 10.67 -25.64
CA SER A 36 9.86 11.70 -24.60
C SER A 36 9.28 13.00 -25.16
N VAL A 37 9.71 13.43 -26.35
CA VAL A 37 9.19 14.64 -27.03
C VAL A 37 7.72 14.49 -27.40
N GLU A 38 7.29 13.32 -27.86
CA GLU A 38 5.91 13.02 -28.25
C GLU A 38 5.00 12.94 -27.03
N VAL A 39 5.51 12.33 -25.94
CA VAL A 39 4.82 12.30 -24.65
C VAL A 39 4.59 13.72 -24.11
N THR A 40 5.62 14.58 -24.17
CA THR A 40 5.51 15.98 -23.73
C THR A 40 4.50 16.78 -24.58
N LYS A 41 4.35 16.46 -25.89
CA LYS A 41 3.33 17.04 -26.77
C LYS A 41 1.91 16.49 -26.52
N GLY A 42 1.75 15.47 -25.66
CA GLY A 42 0.46 14.87 -25.40
C GLY A 42 -0.05 13.93 -26.49
N THR A 43 0.83 13.33 -27.31
CA THR A 43 0.46 12.41 -28.40
C THR A 43 -0.24 11.17 -27.83
N MET A 44 -1.49 10.92 -28.25
CA MET A 44 -2.32 9.80 -27.80
C MET A 44 -2.27 8.58 -28.74
N ILE A 45 -1.45 8.64 -29.79
CA ILE A 45 -1.30 7.54 -30.76
C ILE A 45 -0.12 6.69 -30.30
N PRO A 46 -0.27 5.35 -30.18
CA PRO A 46 0.83 4.46 -29.84
C PRO A 46 1.97 4.56 -30.88
N GLY A 47 3.19 4.68 -30.39
CA GLY A 47 4.40 4.67 -31.18
C GLY A 47 5.07 3.29 -31.21
N THR A 48 6.32 3.24 -31.67
CA THR A 48 7.11 1.98 -31.84
C THR A 48 8.31 1.90 -30.90
N TYR A 49 8.45 2.83 -29.95
CA TYR A 49 9.65 2.98 -29.12
C TYR A 49 9.64 2.17 -27.82
N PHE A 50 8.67 1.30 -27.60
CA PHE A 50 8.54 0.54 -26.35
C PHE A 50 9.83 -0.22 -25.95
N PHE A 51 10.41 -0.99 -26.89
CA PHE A 51 11.62 -1.76 -26.60
C PHE A 51 12.86 -0.88 -26.41
N GLU A 52 12.96 0.22 -27.12
CA GLU A 52 14.06 1.18 -26.97
C GLU A 52 13.98 1.90 -25.61
N ASN A 53 12.79 2.33 -25.21
CA ASN A 53 12.53 2.92 -23.89
C ASN A 53 12.83 1.91 -22.78
N LEU A 54 12.43 0.65 -22.94
CA LEU A 54 12.73 -0.42 -21.99
C LEU A 54 14.23 -0.67 -21.86
N LYS A 55 14.94 -0.74 -23.00
CA LYS A 55 16.41 -0.91 -23.02
C LYS A 55 17.10 0.26 -22.32
N THR A 56 16.68 1.49 -22.59
CA THR A 56 17.21 2.70 -21.95
C THR A 56 16.97 2.69 -20.45
N LEU A 57 15.78 2.28 -20.01
CA LEU A 57 15.44 2.16 -18.60
C LEU A 57 16.35 1.13 -17.88
N LEU A 58 16.53 -0.05 -18.51
CA LEU A 58 17.36 -1.13 -17.94
C LEU A 58 18.86 -0.79 -17.92
N ALA A 59 19.32 0.03 -18.88
CA ALA A 59 20.70 0.52 -18.95
C ALA A 59 20.96 1.75 -18.07
N SER A 60 19.91 2.35 -17.48
CA SER A 60 20.04 3.54 -16.64
C SER A 60 20.62 3.21 -15.27
N ASP A 61 21.28 4.20 -14.63
CA ASP A 61 21.82 4.10 -13.26
C ASP A 61 20.72 4.02 -12.17
N LEU A 62 19.45 4.03 -12.54
CA LEU A 62 18.31 4.01 -11.60
C LEU A 62 18.14 2.69 -10.84
N GLN A 63 18.98 1.68 -11.11
CA GLN A 63 18.93 0.36 -10.47
C GLN A 63 17.50 -0.23 -10.43
N TYR A 64 16.72 0.00 -11.50
CA TYR A 64 15.30 -0.36 -11.59
C TYR A 64 15.02 -1.82 -11.19
N VAL A 65 15.85 -2.74 -11.67
CA VAL A 65 15.70 -4.19 -11.37
C VAL A 65 15.83 -4.44 -9.86
N ASN A 66 16.79 -3.79 -9.19
CA ASN A 66 17.00 -3.94 -7.75
C ASN A 66 15.83 -3.30 -6.96
N ALA A 67 15.36 -2.14 -7.39
CA ALA A 67 14.19 -1.49 -6.79
C ALA A 67 12.94 -2.36 -6.92
N PHE A 68 12.71 -2.97 -8.08
CA PHE A 68 11.58 -3.86 -8.33
C PHE A 68 11.65 -5.14 -7.48
N LYS A 69 12.84 -5.78 -7.40
CA LYS A 69 13.06 -6.93 -6.51
C LYS A 69 12.78 -6.58 -5.04
N ASN A 70 13.30 -5.47 -4.56
CA ASN A 70 13.05 -5.01 -3.20
C ASN A 70 11.56 -4.79 -2.94
N SER A 71 10.85 -4.17 -3.87
CA SER A 71 9.39 -3.97 -3.77
C SER A 71 8.63 -5.28 -3.67
N ILE A 72 8.98 -6.28 -4.49
CA ILE A 72 8.37 -7.62 -4.45
C ILE A 72 8.63 -8.29 -3.09
N ILE A 73 9.88 -8.29 -2.63
CA ILE A 73 10.25 -8.91 -1.35
C ILE A 73 9.51 -8.23 -0.20
N ILE A 74 9.53 -6.90 -0.14
CA ILE A 74 8.83 -6.13 0.89
C ILE A 74 7.34 -6.44 0.85
N ALA A 75 6.71 -6.42 -0.31
CA ALA A 75 5.28 -6.67 -0.45
C ALA A 75 4.89 -8.07 0.03
N ILE A 76 5.59 -9.11 -0.43
CA ILE A 76 5.29 -10.51 -0.08
C ILE A 76 5.51 -10.75 1.41
N VAL A 77 6.69 -10.37 1.93
CA VAL A 77 7.06 -10.63 3.32
C VAL A 77 6.17 -9.85 4.28
N THR A 78 5.94 -8.57 4.00
CA THR A 78 5.06 -7.73 4.83
C THR A 78 3.63 -8.28 4.85
N THR A 79 3.08 -8.63 3.69
CA THR A 79 1.71 -9.14 3.61
C THR A 79 1.57 -10.46 4.37
N ALA A 80 2.48 -11.40 4.16
CA ALA A 80 2.45 -12.70 4.85
C ALA A 80 2.53 -12.53 6.38
N LEU A 81 3.50 -11.75 6.86
CA LEU A 81 3.66 -11.50 8.29
C LEU A 81 2.49 -10.70 8.88
N ALA A 82 2.02 -9.68 8.17
CA ALA A 82 0.89 -8.87 8.62
C ALA A 82 -0.40 -9.69 8.72
N MET A 83 -0.65 -10.59 7.78
CA MET A 83 -1.80 -11.52 7.83
C MET A 83 -1.71 -12.42 9.08
N VAL A 84 -0.57 -13.04 9.32
CA VAL A 84 -0.40 -13.94 10.48
C VAL A 84 -0.51 -13.19 11.79
N VAL A 85 0.26 -12.12 11.96
CA VAL A 85 0.33 -11.38 13.23
C VAL A 85 -0.99 -10.66 13.53
N SER A 86 -1.56 -9.96 12.54
CA SER A 86 -2.77 -9.18 12.76
C SER A 86 -4.02 -10.05 12.89
N SER A 87 -4.10 -11.19 12.18
CA SER A 87 -5.21 -12.13 12.35
C SER A 87 -5.15 -12.83 13.72
N ALA A 88 -3.97 -13.27 14.16
CA ALA A 88 -3.80 -13.86 15.49
C ALA A 88 -4.15 -12.85 16.59
N ALA A 89 -3.71 -11.60 16.47
CA ALA A 89 -4.06 -10.54 17.41
C ALA A 89 -5.57 -10.25 17.41
N GLY A 90 -6.16 -10.07 16.23
CA GLY A 90 -7.60 -9.83 16.07
C GLY A 90 -8.45 -10.96 16.66
N TYR A 91 -8.09 -12.21 16.39
CA TYR A 91 -8.73 -13.39 16.95
C TYR A 91 -8.61 -13.43 18.47
N ALA A 92 -7.41 -13.18 19.02
CA ALA A 92 -7.18 -13.18 20.47
C ALA A 92 -8.06 -12.13 21.20
N PHE A 93 -8.30 -10.96 20.61
CA PHE A 93 -9.19 -9.94 21.18
C PHE A 93 -10.68 -10.34 21.16
N VAL A 94 -11.08 -11.28 20.30
CA VAL A 94 -12.48 -11.77 20.23
C VAL A 94 -12.69 -12.93 21.18
N VAL A 95 -11.79 -13.91 21.20
CA VAL A 95 -11.94 -15.15 21.96
C VAL A 95 -11.66 -14.94 23.43
N TYR A 96 -10.59 -14.25 23.76
CA TYR A 96 -10.18 -14.07 25.17
C TYR A 96 -10.64 -12.71 25.72
N LYS A 97 -11.88 -12.61 26.12
CA LYS A 97 -12.48 -11.39 26.65
C LYS A 97 -12.07 -11.15 28.12
N THR A 98 -11.13 -10.23 28.33
CA THR A 98 -10.80 -9.71 29.65
C THR A 98 -10.78 -8.18 29.63
N LYS A 99 -11.08 -7.54 30.77
CA LYS A 99 -11.04 -6.07 30.90
C LYS A 99 -9.67 -5.48 30.50
N ALA A 100 -8.58 -6.20 30.81
CA ALA A 100 -7.23 -5.77 30.45
C ALA A 100 -7.02 -5.76 28.92
N ARG A 101 -7.45 -6.81 28.22
CA ARG A 101 -7.33 -6.89 26.75
C ARG A 101 -8.19 -5.87 26.05
N GLU A 102 -9.38 -5.59 26.56
CA GLU A 102 -10.23 -4.54 26.01
C GLU A 102 -9.58 -3.15 26.14
N ARG A 103 -8.94 -2.86 27.26
CA ARG A 103 -8.14 -1.62 27.42
C ARG A 103 -6.99 -1.54 26.44
N VAL A 104 -6.23 -2.64 26.25
CA VAL A 104 -5.13 -2.71 25.28
C VAL A 104 -5.66 -2.49 23.87
N PHE A 105 -6.76 -3.15 23.48
CA PHE A 105 -7.36 -2.95 22.18
C PHE A 105 -7.80 -1.49 21.96
N ASN A 106 -8.46 -0.89 22.96
CA ASN A 106 -8.88 0.51 22.86
C ASN A 106 -7.68 1.46 22.72
N PHE A 107 -6.57 1.18 23.38
CA PHE A 107 -5.33 1.96 23.21
C PHE A 107 -4.77 1.82 21.80
N ILE A 108 -4.72 0.59 21.26
CA ILE A 108 -4.31 0.35 19.86
C ILE A 108 -5.26 1.08 18.90
N PHE A 109 -6.57 1.00 19.13
CA PHE A 109 -7.57 1.66 18.31
C PHE A 109 -7.42 3.18 18.32
N LEU A 110 -7.19 3.78 19.50
CA LEU A 110 -6.93 5.21 19.63
C LEU A 110 -5.67 5.66 18.88
N SER A 111 -4.65 4.79 18.75
CA SER A 111 -3.45 5.12 17.99
C SER A 111 -3.72 5.37 16.49
N MET A 112 -4.84 4.88 15.94
CA MET A 112 -5.26 5.18 14.56
C MET A 112 -5.61 6.65 14.35
N MET A 113 -5.91 7.40 15.42
CA MET A 113 -6.18 8.83 15.32
C MET A 113 -4.92 9.66 15.06
N VAL A 114 -3.74 9.06 15.29
CA VAL A 114 -2.47 9.74 15.01
C VAL A 114 -2.21 9.67 13.50
N PRO A 115 -2.18 10.79 12.78
CA PRO A 115 -1.91 10.79 11.36
C PRO A 115 -0.49 10.28 11.09
N PHE A 116 -0.34 9.37 10.12
CA PHE A 116 0.98 8.80 9.77
C PHE A 116 2.03 9.87 9.44
N ALA A 117 1.60 10.98 8.83
CA ALA A 117 2.48 12.11 8.53
C ALA A 117 3.16 12.68 9.79
N ALA A 118 2.48 12.69 10.93
CA ALA A 118 3.06 13.15 12.20
C ALA A 118 4.13 12.18 12.75
N LEU A 119 4.08 10.92 12.36
CA LEU A 119 5.04 9.89 12.78
C LEU A 119 6.30 9.85 11.90
N MET A 120 6.31 10.47 10.72
CA MET A 120 7.43 10.37 9.77
C MET A 120 8.76 10.83 10.39
N VAL A 121 8.78 11.99 11.04
CA VAL A 121 10.02 12.53 11.64
C VAL A 121 10.49 11.71 12.84
N PRO A 122 9.62 11.35 13.82
CA PRO A 122 10.01 10.45 14.91
C PRO A 122 10.53 9.09 14.42
N LEU A 123 9.86 8.46 13.45
CA LEU A 123 10.28 7.18 12.88
C LEU A 123 11.63 7.30 12.17
N PHE A 124 11.81 8.33 11.35
CA PHE A 124 13.10 8.58 10.70
C PHE A 124 14.24 8.69 11.72
N ARG A 125 14.05 9.46 12.80
CA ARG A 125 15.05 9.61 13.88
C ARG A 125 15.32 8.29 14.60
N LEU A 126 14.28 7.49 14.86
CA LEU A 126 14.40 6.20 15.51
C LEU A 126 15.25 5.24 14.66
N PHE A 127 14.87 5.06 13.37
CA PHE A 127 15.58 4.16 12.47
C PHE A 127 17.00 4.64 12.12
N SER A 128 17.23 5.96 12.11
CA SER A 128 18.56 6.54 11.98
C SER A 128 19.47 6.15 13.15
N LYS A 129 18.97 6.16 14.39
CA LYS A 129 19.73 5.71 15.55
C LYS A 129 20.13 4.23 15.45
N PHE A 130 19.26 3.39 14.92
CA PHE A 130 19.55 1.94 14.76
C PHE A 130 20.73 1.67 13.82
N SER A 131 21.06 2.59 12.91
CA SER A 131 22.23 2.47 12.03
C SER A 131 23.56 2.32 12.78
N ASN A 132 23.64 2.84 14.02
CA ASN A 132 24.83 2.82 14.86
C ASN A 132 24.72 1.83 16.04
N MET A 133 23.66 1.02 16.11
CA MET A 133 23.34 0.17 17.27
C MET A 133 23.54 -1.33 16.97
N GLY A 134 24.74 -1.75 16.52
CA GLY A 134 25.10 -3.16 16.38
C GLY A 134 24.00 -4.05 15.75
N PRO A 135 23.37 -4.97 16.50
CA PRO A 135 22.38 -5.91 15.98
C PRO A 135 21.15 -5.23 15.36
N LEU A 136 20.77 -4.03 15.82
CA LEU A 136 19.62 -3.28 15.31
C LEU A 136 19.86 -2.65 13.95
N LYS A 137 21.08 -2.69 13.41
CA LYS A 137 21.41 -2.22 12.06
C LYS A 137 20.57 -2.91 10.99
N VAL A 138 20.12 -4.13 11.23
CA VAL A 138 19.26 -4.88 10.29
C VAL A 138 17.91 -4.22 10.03
N ILE A 139 17.43 -3.43 11.00
CA ILE A 139 16.16 -2.68 10.90
C ILE A 139 16.38 -1.18 10.78
N ALA A 140 17.60 -0.73 10.45
CA ALA A 140 17.95 0.67 10.29
C ALA A 140 17.42 1.27 8.98
N LEU A 141 17.61 2.58 8.81
CA LEU A 141 17.33 3.27 7.55
C LEU A 141 17.98 2.56 6.35
N ASN A 142 17.35 2.66 5.20
CA ASN A 142 17.76 2.05 3.94
C ASN A 142 17.78 0.51 3.95
N THR A 143 17.07 -0.13 4.89
CA THR A 143 16.88 -1.58 4.88
C THR A 143 15.41 -1.93 4.58
N PRO A 144 15.12 -3.02 3.83
CA PRO A 144 13.75 -3.50 3.65
C PRO A 144 13.03 -3.78 4.97
N MET A 145 13.76 -4.24 5.99
CA MET A 145 13.21 -4.58 7.31
C MET A 145 12.64 -3.37 8.05
N ALA A 146 13.17 -2.16 7.82
CA ALA A 146 12.62 -0.93 8.40
C ALA A 146 11.17 -0.69 7.93
N VAL A 147 10.88 -0.96 6.66
CA VAL A 147 9.53 -0.84 6.10
C VAL A 147 8.63 -1.98 6.58
N ILE A 148 9.13 -3.21 6.56
CA ILE A 148 8.41 -4.41 6.93
C ILE A 148 7.92 -4.31 8.37
N ILE A 149 8.80 -3.95 9.33
CA ILE A 149 8.46 -3.96 10.76
C ILE A 149 7.37 -2.96 11.13
N ILE A 150 7.32 -1.80 10.45
CA ILE A 150 6.26 -0.80 10.68
C ILE A 150 4.91 -1.31 10.18
N ALA A 151 4.88 -2.11 9.14
CA ALA A 151 3.66 -2.51 8.45
C ALA A 151 3.07 -3.86 8.93
N ILE A 152 3.82 -4.67 9.70
CA ILE A 152 3.39 -6.02 10.14
C ILE A 152 2.14 -5.98 11.04
N ALA A 153 2.06 -5.02 11.97
CA ALA A 153 1.03 -4.98 13.00
C ALA A 153 0.43 -3.59 13.13
N THR A 154 -0.16 -3.08 12.05
CA THR A 154 -0.84 -1.78 12.11
C THR A 154 -2.14 -1.89 12.91
N ALA A 155 -2.49 -0.83 13.63
CA ALA A 155 -3.74 -0.76 14.40
C ALA A 155 -4.97 -1.03 13.51
N PHE A 156 -4.95 -0.55 12.26
CA PHE A 156 -6.00 -0.80 11.28
C PHE A 156 -6.18 -2.30 10.97
N LEU A 157 -5.10 -3.03 10.71
CA LEU A 157 -5.18 -4.45 10.40
C LEU A 157 -5.68 -5.27 11.59
N ILE A 158 -5.21 -4.96 12.80
CA ILE A 158 -5.69 -5.60 14.03
C ILE A 158 -7.18 -5.35 14.23
N PHE A 159 -7.62 -4.11 14.04
CA PHE A 159 -9.04 -3.74 14.08
C PHE A 159 -9.85 -4.50 13.01
N PHE A 160 -9.38 -4.51 11.76
CA PHE A 160 -10.03 -5.19 10.65
C PHE A 160 -10.23 -6.69 10.93
N PHE A 161 -9.18 -7.39 11.36
CA PHE A 161 -9.28 -8.81 11.70
C PHE A 161 -10.16 -9.07 12.92
N LYS A 162 -10.14 -8.20 13.94
CA LYS A 162 -11.04 -8.31 15.08
C LYS A 162 -12.50 -8.19 14.64
N GLN A 163 -12.84 -7.21 13.80
CA GLN A 163 -14.21 -7.04 13.30
C GLN A 163 -14.66 -8.26 12.49
N ASN A 164 -13.81 -8.76 11.60
CA ASN A 164 -14.12 -9.96 10.83
C ASN A 164 -14.29 -11.19 11.74
N ALA A 165 -13.42 -11.40 12.72
CA ALA A 165 -13.51 -12.52 13.65
C ALA A 165 -14.78 -12.50 14.51
N GLN A 166 -15.41 -11.34 14.73
CA GLN A 166 -16.68 -11.23 15.44
C GLN A 166 -17.87 -11.76 14.63
N THR A 167 -17.76 -11.82 13.29
CA THR A 167 -18.85 -12.27 12.40
C THR A 167 -18.89 -13.79 12.24
N PHE A 168 -17.87 -14.52 12.67
CA PHE A 168 -17.87 -15.98 12.63
C PHE A 168 -18.83 -16.55 13.68
N PRO A 169 -19.59 -17.62 13.34
CA PRO A 169 -20.40 -18.35 14.31
C PRO A 169 -19.55 -18.76 15.51
N LYS A 170 -20.12 -18.59 16.69
CA LYS A 170 -19.52 -19.11 17.94
C LYS A 170 -20.26 -20.40 18.23
N ASP A 171 -19.68 -21.51 17.86
CA ASP A 171 -20.11 -22.82 18.33
C ASP A 171 -19.76 -23.00 19.80
#